data_d4a0a1b58beb0763d7b13caab74d8529
#
_entry.id   d4a0a1b58beb0763d7b13caab74d8529
#
_cell.length_a   1.000
_cell.length_b   1.000
_cell.length_c   1.000
_cell.angle_alpha   90.00
_cell.angle_beta   90.00
_cell.angle_gamma   90.00
#
_symmetry.space_group_name_H-M   'P 1'
#
loop_
_entity.id
_entity.type
_entity.pdbx_description
1 polymer ?
#
loop_
_entity_poly.entity_id
_entity_poly.type
_entity_poly.pdbx_seq_one_letter_code
_entity_poly.pdbx_strand_id
1 'polypeptide(L)'
;MSGVWRAVACCRGCAVIFHSPMGCVHVAETMDLGSHYRILADGRQENMECVPLVSSNIREKDSIFGGTGRLRQSISYVMETYQPECLFIATSCVAGVIGDDAESESAEAEMKYGIPVICIPYAGFLGGEYSEGYYKTAETIIERFFRPCEHEHNRILLLGDQMGPEGQYVTEVKRLLSLLGLEVQGQFPGYLPFSEWANAPAAELAIVLGTTGQSDRMNGMADLLE
;
A
#
# COMPACT_ATOMS: atom_id res chain seq x y z
N MET A 1 7.41 -4.53 -6.02
CA MET A 1 7.64 -4.11 -4.61
C MET A 1 7.38 -2.62 -4.38
N SER A 2 8.06 -1.69 -5.07
CA SER A 2 7.85 -0.25 -4.82
C SER A 2 6.40 0.21 -5.01
N GLY A 3 5.67 -0.38 -5.96
CA GLY A 3 4.23 -0.14 -6.11
C GLY A 3 3.42 -0.67 -4.92
N VAL A 4 3.77 -1.86 -4.39
CA VAL A 4 3.15 -2.40 -3.16
C VAL A 4 3.37 -1.44 -1.99
N TRP A 5 4.60 -0.99 -1.80
CA TRP A 5 4.93 0.03 -0.80
C TRP A 5 4.04 1.26 -0.96
N ARG A 6 3.98 1.82 -2.17
CA ARG A 6 3.21 3.06 -2.41
C ARG A 6 1.72 2.90 -2.13
N ALA A 7 1.15 1.74 -2.38
CA ALA A 7 -0.26 1.47 -2.12
C ALA A 7 -0.63 1.44 -0.64
N VAL A 8 0.36 1.34 0.27
CA VAL A 8 0.14 1.26 1.71
C VAL A 8 1.03 2.19 2.53
N ALA A 9 1.90 2.98 1.90
CA ALA A 9 2.97 3.74 2.56
C ALA A 9 2.51 4.64 3.72
N CYS A 10 1.30 5.19 3.65
CA CYS A 10 0.75 6.06 4.68
C CYS A 10 -0.55 5.51 5.30
N CYS A 11 -0.83 4.21 5.11
CA CYS A 11 -1.98 3.55 5.72
C CYS A 11 -1.68 3.19 7.18
N ARG A 12 -1.96 4.09 8.11
CA ARG A 12 -1.73 3.85 9.54
C ARG A 12 -2.33 2.51 9.98
N GLY A 13 -1.64 1.81 10.86
CA GLY A 13 -1.98 0.46 11.28
C GLY A 13 -1.30 -0.63 10.43
N CYS A 14 -0.72 -0.30 9.28
CA CYS A 14 -0.01 -1.25 8.44
C CYS A 14 1.50 -1.28 8.71
N ALA A 15 2.16 -2.36 8.28
CA ALA A 15 3.61 -2.44 8.09
C ALA A 15 3.92 -3.21 6.81
N VAL A 16 5.12 -3.02 6.24
CA VAL A 16 5.53 -3.69 5.00
C VAL A 16 6.88 -4.38 5.19
N ILE A 17 6.97 -5.61 4.74
CA ILE A 17 8.22 -6.34 4.60
C ILE A 17 8.54 -6.52 3.12
N PHE A 18 9.70 -6.07 2.70
CA PHE A 18 10.27 -6.48 1.42
C PHE A 18 11.07 -7.75 1.62
N HIS A 19 10.58 -8.86 1.07
CA HIS A 19 11.34 -10.10 1.02
C HIS A 19 12.36 -10.01 -0.13
N SER A 20 13.50 -9.39 0.20
CA SER A 20 14.46 -8.89 -0.77
C SER A 20 15.84 -8.65 -0.17
N PRO A 21 16.87 -8.46 -1.00
CA PRO A 21 18.10 -7.80 -0.59
C PRO A 21 17.83 -6.36 -0.09
N MET A 22 18.70 -5.85 0.78
CA MET A 22 18.57 -4.52 1.39
C MET A 22 18.48 -3.38 0.36
N GLY A 23 19.20 -3.48 -0.76
CA GLY A 23 19.18 -2.46 -1.80
C GLY A 23 17.80 -2.17 -2.39
N CYS A 24 16.89 -3.15 -2.37
CA CYS A 24 15.54 -2.96 -2.89
C CYS A 24 14.70 -2.04 -1.98
N VAL A 25 14.91 -2.06 -0.67
CA VAL A 25 14.26 -1.13 0.28
C VAL A 25 14.76 0.28 0.03
N HIS A 26 16.06 0.45 -0.16
CA HIS A 26 16.65 1.76 -0.42
C HIS A 26 16.03 2.47 -1.65
N VAL A 27 15.66 1.72 -2.68
CA VAL A 27 14.96 2.30 -3.84
C VAL A 27 13.61 2.88 -3.45
N ALA A 28 12.82 2.16 -2.66
CA ALA A 28 11.50 2.64 -2.20
C ALA A 28 11.64 3.88 -1.30
N GLU A 29 12.54 3.85 -0.34
CA GLU A 29 12.84 4.99 0.54
C GLU A 29 13.28 6.23 -0.26
N THR A 30 14.10 6.04 -1.30
CA THR A 30 14.54 7.15 -2.16
C THR A 30 13.38 7.76 -2.95
N MET A 31 12.43 6.96 -3.38
CA MET A 31 11.21 7.45 -4.06
C MET A 31 10.34 8.27 -3.10
N ASP A 32 10.18 7.84 -1.86
CA ASP A 32 9.43 8.58 -0.84
C ASP A 32 10.13 9.90 -0.49
N LEU A 33 11.44 9.91 -0.31
CA LEU A 33 12.23 11.12 -0.12
C LEU A 33 12.02 12.13 -1.25
N GLY A 34 11.94 11.67 -2.51
CA GLY A 34 11.68 12.55 -3.65
C GLY A 34 10.29 13.21 -3.59
N SER A 35 9.28 12.54 -3.04
CA SER A 35 7.95 13.10 -2.80
C SER A 35 7.98 14.08 -1.63
N HIS A 36 8.64 13.72 -0.53
CA HIS A 36 8.85 14.55 0.64
C HIS A 36 9.52 15.90 0.30
N TYR A 37 10.63 15.87 -0.44
CA TYR A 37 11.29 17.12 -0.85
C TYR A 37 10.41 18.02 -1.71
N ARG A 38 9.53 17.48 -2.52
CA ARG A 38 8.57 18.29 -3.29
C ARG A 38 7.55 18.97 -2.38
N ILE A 39 7.02 18.29 -1.39
CA ILE A 39 6.08 18.84 -0.41
C ILE A 39 6.74 19.94 0.42
N LEU A 40 7.98 19.73 0.87
CA LEU A 40 8.76 20.74 1.59
C LEU A 40 9.08 21.97 0.73
N ALA A 41 9.40 21.76 -0.55
CA ALA A 41 9.67 22.85 -1.47
C ALA A 41 8.44 23.76 -1.69
N ASP A 42 7.24 23.20 -1.55
CA ASP A 42 5.98 23.94 -1.60
C ASP A 42 5.65 24.70 -0.29
N GLY A 43 6.55 24.68 0.69
CA GLY A 43 6.41 25.38 1.97
C GLY A 43 5.38 24.76 2.91
N ARG A 44 5.04 23.49 2.72
CA ARG A 44 4.08 22.78 3.55
C ARG A 44 4.78 21.96 4.63
N GLN A 45 4.13 21.84 5.77
CA GLN A 45 4.57 20.96 6.83
C GLN A 45 4.06 19.55 6.53
N GLU A 46 4.96 18.59 6.39
CA GLU A 46 4.59 17.20 6.19
C GLU A 46 4.20 16.57 7.53
N ASN A 47 2.94 16.17 7.62
CA ASN A 47 2.42 15.42 8.76
C ASN A 47 2.16 13.95 8.43
N MET A 48 2.58 13.48 7.25
CA MET A 48 2.37 12.09 6.84
C MET A 48 3.51 11.22 7.36
N GLU A 49 3.19 10.41 8.37
CA GLU A 49 4.08 9.34 8.82
C GLU A 49 3.91 8.13 7.90
N CYS A 50 5.01 7.70 7.28
CA CYS A 50 5.04 6.43 6.55
C CYS A 50 5.02 5.26 7.52
N VAL A 51 4.35 4.19 7.12
CA VAL A 51 4.33 2.93 7.89
C VAL A 51 5.72 2.28 7.89
N PRO A 52 6.04 1.41 8.86
CA PRO A 52 7.31 0.72 8.90
C PRO A 52 7.58 -0.08 7.62
N LEU A 53 8.75 0.10 7.01
CA LEU A 53 9.26 -0.67 5.89
C LEU A 53 10.51 -1.43 6.32
N VAL A 54 10.49 -2.75 6.24
CA VAL A 54 11.58 -3.62 6.68
C VAL A 54 12.03 -4.53 5.54
N SER A 55 13.34 -4.77 5.41
CA SER A 55 13.89 -5.77 4.49
C SER A 55 14.14 -7.09 5.22
N SER A 56 13.82 -8.23 4.59
CA SER A 56 14.29 -9.53 5.04
C SER A 56 15.79 -9.73 4.86
N ASN A 57 16.44 -8.81 4.12
CA ASN A 57 17.88 -8.78 3.91
C ASN A 57 18.42 -10.10 3.35
N ILE A 58 17.81 -10.60 2.26
CA ILE A 58 18.32 -11.76 1.51
C ILE A 58 19.77 -11.51 1.12
N ARG A 59 20.64 -12.45 1.46
CA ARG A 59 22.08 -12.41 1.19
C ARG A 59 22.45 -13.50 0.19
N GLU A 60 23.68 -13.43 -0.30
CA GLU A 60 24.24 -14.35 -1.28
C GLU A 60 24.08 -15.85 -0.89
N LYS A 61 24.30 -16.18 0.38
CA LYS A 61 24.09 -17.55 0.88
C LYS A 61 22.63 -18.01 0.81
N ASP A 62 21.69 -17.10 0.93
CA ASP A 62 20.28 -17.41 0.96
C ASP A 62 19.78 -17.76 -0.46
N SER A 63 20.51 -17.36 -1.51
CA SER A 63 20.23 -17.81 -2.89
C SER A 63 20.52 -19.30 -3.13
N ILE A 64 21.25 -19.96 -2.22
CA ILE A 64 21.55 -21.40 -2.29
C ILE A 64 20.65 -22.19 -1.32
N PHE A 65 20.40 -21.66 -0.12
CA PHE A 65 19.72 -22.38 0.96
C PHE A 65 18.28 -21.90 1.19
N GLY A 66 17.79 -20.92 0.42
CA GLY A 66 16.48 -20.28 0.62
C GLY A 66 16.53 -19.13 1.63
N GLY A 67 15.63 -18.17 1.44
CA GLY A 67 15.50 -16.94 2.24
C GLY A 67 14.32 -16.96 3.23
N THR A 68 13.48 -18.02 3.25
CA THR A 68 12.27 -18.09 4.10
C THR A 68 12.58 -17.92 5.59
N GLY A 69 13.73 -18.47 6.07
CA GLY A 69 14.16 -18.27 7.45
C GLY A 69 14.40 -16.80 7.82
N ARG A 70 14.85 -15.98 6.85
CA ARG A 70 14.98 -14.53 7.05
C ARG A 70 13.63 -13.83 7.04
N LEU A 71 12.72 -14.30 6.20
CA LEU A 71 11.36 -13.76 6.18
C LEU A 71 10.68 -13.97 7.55
N ARG A 72 10.74 -15.19 8.11
CA ARG A 72 10.22 -15.47 9.46
C ARG A 72 10.82 -14.56 10.52
N GLN A 73 12.13 -14.37 10.50
CA GLN A 73 12.80 -13.44 11.43
C GLN A 73 12.29 -12.02 11.30
N SER A 74 12.13 -11.54 10.06
CA SER A 74 11.61 -10.20 9.79
C SER A 74 10.16 -10.03 10.21
N ILE A 75 9.33 -11.05 9.99
CA ILE A 75 7.94 -11.06 10.47
C ILE A 75 7.93 -10.95 12.01
N SER A 76 8.68 -11.81 12.71
CA SER A 76 8.74 -11.75 14.18
C SER A 76 9.23 -10.39 14.67
N TYR A 77 10.27 -9.83 14.05
CA TYR A 77 10.78 -8.50 14.38
C TYR A 77 9.73 -7.39 14.20
N VAL A 78 9.02 -7.39 13.08
CA VAL A 78 7.99 -6.38 12.79
C VAL A 78 6.84 -6.50 13.80
N MET A 79 6.39 -7.71 14.10
CA MET A 79 5.31 -7.97 15.05
C MET A 79 5.67 -7.54 16.47
N GLU A 80 6.90 -7.82 16.91
CA GLU A 80 7.38 -7.46 18.25
C GLU A 80 7.65 -5.96 18.41
N THR A 81 8.16 -5.31 17.33
CA THR A 81 8.63 -3.92 17.40
C THR A 81 7.54 -2.92 17.10
N TYR A 82 6.74 -3.17 16.06
CA TYR A 82 5.78 -2.20 15.52
C TYR A 82 4.31 -2.55 15.82
N GLN A 83 4.03 -3.82 16.13
CA GLN A 83 2.68 -4.29 16.47
C GLN A 83 1.61 -3.83 15.46
N PRO A 84 1.79 -4.07 14.16
CA PRO A 84 0.85 -3.60 13.15
C PRO A 84 -0.50 -4.32 13.27
N GLU A 85 -1.56 -3.68 12.80
CA GLU A 85 -2.89 -4.29 12.64
C GLU A 85 -3.01 -5.08 11.34
N CYS A 86 -2.15 -4.79 10.34
CA CYS A 86 -2.07 -5.51 9.07
C CYS A 86 -0.61 -5.50 8.55
N LEU A 87 -0.15 -6.64 8.06
CA LEU A 87 1.20 -6.79 7.52
C LEU A 87 1.17 -7.13 6.03
N PHE A 88 1.92 -6.37 5.23
CA PHE A 88 2.15 -6.67 3.81
C PHE A 88 3.54 -7.25 3.61
N ILE A 89 3.63 -8.29 2.78
CA ILE A 89 4.89 -8.91 2.36
C ILE A 89 4.98 -8.81 0.84
N ALA A 90 5.95 -8.05 0.34
CA ALA A 90 6.22 -7.95 -1.09
C ALA A 90 7.50 -8.70 -1.44
N THR A 91 7.40 -9.68 -2.35
CA THR A 91 8.57 -10.45 -2.77
C THR A 91 9.34 -9.76 -3.89
N SER A 92 10.66 -9.94 -3.91
CA SER A 92 11.53 -9.46 -4.97
C SER A 92 11.71 -10.49 -6.09
N CYS A 93 12.28 -10.04 -7.21
CA CYS A 93 12.74 -10.94 -8.26
C CYS A 93 13.72 -12.00 -7.74
N VAL A 94 14.58 -11.64 -6.78
CA VAL A 94 15.52 -12.57 -6.15
C VAL A 94 14.76 -13.67 -5.40
N ALA A 95 13.80 -13.31 -4.55
CA ALA A 95 12.97 -14.29 -3.84
C ALA A 95 12.20 -15.20 -4.80
N GLY A 96 11.66 -14.65 -5.89
CA GLY A 96 10.97 -15.41 -6.92
C GLY A 96 11.88 -16.39 -7.67
N VAL A 97 13.12 -16.00 -7.97
CA VAL A 97 14.11 -16.90 -8.65
C VAL A 97 14.60 -18.00 -7.70
N ILE A 98 14.76 -17.70 -6.43
CA ILE A 98 15.14 -18.70 -5.41
C ILE A 98 14.01 -19.71 -5.18
N GLY A 99 12.76 -19.29 -5.41
CA GLY A 99 11.59 -20.12 -5.16
C GLY A 99 11.17 -20.13 -3.69
N ASP A 100 11.40 -19.02 -2.98
CA ASP A 100 10.96 -18.88 -1.60
C ASP A 100 9.43 -18.83 -1.52
N ASP A 101 8.85 -19.68 -0.69
CA ASP A 101 7.39 -19.77 -0.46
C ASP A 101 6.94 -18.73 0.57
N ALA A 102 6.89 -17.47 0.14
CA ALA A 102 6.46 -16.37 0.98
C ALA A 102 4.94 -16.41 1.27
N GLU A 103 4.16 -17.06 0.43
CA GLU A 103 2.71 -17.18 0.63
C GLU A 103 2.39 -18.09 1.81
N SER A 104 3.03 -19.27 1.90
CA SER A 104 2.89 -20.17 3.05
C SER A 104 3.37 -19.50 4.33
N GLU A 105 4.50 -18.80 4.30
CA GLU A 105 5.00 -18.05 5.47
C GLU A 105 4.03 -16.96 5.93
N SER A 106 3.37 -16.29 4.98
CA SER A 106 2.34 -15.29 5.30
C SER A 106 1.12 -15.91 5.96
N ALA A 107 0.65 -17.05 5.46
CA ALA A 107 -0.48 -17.78 6.03
C ALA A 107 -0.18 -18.31 7.44
N GLU A 108 1.03 -18.84 7.66
CA GLU A 108 1.47 -19.27 9.00
C GLU A 108 1.55 -18.09 9.98
N ALA A 109 2.05 -16.94 9.51
CA ALA A 109 2.13 -15.73 10.32
C ALA A 109 0.75 -15.19 10.68
N GLU A 110 -0.20 -15.17 9.74
CA GLU A 110 -1.58 -14.76 9.97
C GLU A 110 -2.23 -15.64 11.06
N MET A 111 -2.07 -16.96 10.98
CA MET A 111 -2.58 -17.87 12.01
C MET A 111 -1.91 -17.68 13.37
N LYS A 112 -0.61 -17.41 13.38
CA LYS A 112 0.18 -17.27 14.61
C LYS A 112 -0.12 -15.96 15.36
N TYR A 113 -0.25 -14.85 14.62
CA TYR A 113 -0.36 -13.52 15.23
C TYR A 113 -1.80 -12.99 15.28
N GLY A 114 -2.72 -13.62 14.55
CA GLY A 114 -4.15 -13.25 14.56
C GLY A 114 -4.46 -11.91 13.88
N ILE A 115 -3.57 -11.43 13.02
CA ILE A 115 -3.77 -10.24 12.19
C ILE A 115 -3.67 -10.61 10.71
N PRO A 116 -4.27 -9.86 9.79
CA PRO A 116 -4.10 -10.08 8.36
C PRO A 116 -2.63 -9.96 7.93
N VAL A 117 -2.12 -10.98 7.23
CA VAL A 117 -0.79 -10.97 6.60
C VAL A 117 -0.94 -11.26 5.12
N ILE A 118 -0.62 -10.29 4.29
CA ILE A 118 -0.90 -10.30 2.86
C ILE A 118 0.40 -10.41 2.09
N CYS A 119 0.58 -11.50 1.35
CA CYS A 119 1.68 -11.66 0.42
C CYS A 119 1.27 -11.12 -0.97
N ILE A 120 2.06 -10.21 -1.50
CA ILE A 120 1.99 -9.78 -2.90
C ILE A 120 3.24 -10.34 -3.61
N PRO A 121 3.10 -11.47 -4.30
CA PRO A 121 4.22 -12.13 -4.94
C PRO A 121 4.71 -11.32 -6.14
N TYR A 122 6.00 -11.47 -6.46
CA TYR A 122 6.60 -10.93 -7.67
C TYR A 122 6.01 -11.61 -8.90
N ALA A 123 5.43 -10.81 -9.80
CA ALA A 123 4.77 -11.33 -11.01
C ALA A 123 5.72 -11.80 -12.12
N GLY A 124 7.04 -11.86 -11.85
CA GLY A 124 8.07 -12.23 -12.81
C GLY A 124 8.61 -11.04 -13.63
N PHE A 125 9.63 -11.32 -14.44
CA PHE A 125 10.33 -10.29 -15.24
C PHE A 125 9.47 -9.69 -16.37
N LEU A 126 8.37 -10.34 -16.73
CA LEU A 126 7.49 -9.91 -17.82
C LEU A 126 6.29 -9.07 -17.35
N GLY A 127 6.07 -8.95 -16.04
CA GLY A 127 4.92 -8.24 -15.46
C GLY A 127 5.28 -7.35 -14.27
N GLY A 128 6.58 -7.13 -13.99
CA GLY A 128 7.06 -6.50 -12.76
C GLY A 128 7.11 -4.98 -12.74
N GLU A 129 6.21 -4.28 -13.44
CA GLU A 129 6.18 -2.82 -13.39
C GLU A 129 5.67 -2.29 -12.03
N TYR A 130 6.04 -1.05 -11.72
CA TYR A 130 5.58 -0.34 -10.52
C TYR A 130 4.05 -0.35 -10.40
N SER A 131 3.37 -0.04 -11.49
CA SER A 131 1.91 0.01 -11.59
C SER A 131 1.26 -1.33 -11.23
N GLU A 132 1.84 -2.45 -11.65
CA GLU A 132 1.29 -3.78 -11.36
C GLU A 132 1.24 -4.07 -9.86
N GLY A 133 2.34 -3.81 -9.15
CA GLY A 133 2.36 -3.96 -7.69
C GLY A 133 1.39 -3.04 -6.97
N TYR A 134 1.25 -1.80 -7.45
CA TYR A 134 0.35 -0.81 -6.89
C TYR A 134 -1.11 -1.24 -7.02
N TYR A 135 -1.55 -1.55 -8.23
CA TYR A 135 -2.93 -1.93 -8.49
C TYR A 135 -3.30 -3.28 -7.87
N LYS A 136 -2.41 -4.27 -7.97
CA LYS A 136 -2.64 -5.58 -7.34
C LYS A 136 -2.83 -5.47 -5.83
N THR A 137 -2.07 -4.60 -5.18
CA THR A 137 -2.22 -4.36 -3.73
C THR A 137 -3.55 -3.68 -3.43
N ALA A 138 -3.93 -2.66 -4.21
CA ALA A 138 -5.19 -1.96 -4.04
C ALA A 138 -6.41 -2.90 -4.25
N GLU A 139 -6.40 -3.69 -5.32
CA GLU A 139 -7.42 -4.73 -5.59
C GLU A 139 -7.53 -5.72 -4.43
N THR A 140 -6.38 -6.22 -3.93
CA THR A 140 -6.36 -7.14 -2.79
C THR A 140 -6.94 -6.51 -1.51
N ILE A 141 -6.68 -5.21 -1.28
CA ILE A 141 -7.27 -4.49 -0.14
C ILE A 141 -8.78 -4.40 -0.30
N ILE A 142 -9.27 -4.02 -1.47
CA ILE A 142 -10.72 -3.94 -1.75
C ILE A 142 -11.38 -5.29 -1.51
N GLU A 143 -10.90 -6.34 -2.18
CA GLU A 143 -11.49 -7.68 -2.11
C GLU A 143 -11.51 -8.24 -0.68
N ARG A 144 -10.46 -7.96 0.11
CA ARG A 144 -10.29 -8.58 1.41
C ARG A 144 -10.92 -7.81 2.57
N PHE A 145 -10.94 -6.48 2.49
CA PHE A 145 -11.30 -5.65 3.64
C PHE A 145 -12.51 -4.77 3.45
N PHE A 146 -12.80 -4.32 2.24
CA PHE A 146 -13.97 -3.49 2.03
C PHE A 146 -15.23 -4.33 2.29
N ARG A 147 -16.21 -3.74 2.94
CA ARG A 147 -17.45 -4.42 3.28
C ARG A 147 -18.63 -3.64 2.72
N PRO A 148 -19.60 -4.32 2.08
CA PRO A 148 -20.84 -3.66 1.70
C PRO A 148 -21.47 -2.99 2.90
N CYS A 149 -21.80 -1.70 2.79
CA CYS A 149 -22.43 -0.91 3.83
C CYS A 149 -23.38 0.11 3.21
N GLU A 150 -24.22 0.73 4.03
CA GLU A 150 -25.10 1.81 3.58
C GLU A 150 -24.26 3.04 3.22
N HIS A 151 -24.59 3.68 2.12
CA HIS A 151 -23.91 4.89 1.70
C HIS A 151 -24.28 6.07 2.61
N GLU A 152 -23.28 6.81 3.02
CA GLU A 152 -23.44 8.05 3.77
C GLU A 152 -23.55 9.23 2.81
N HIS A 153 -24.64 9.97 2.91
CA HIS A 153 -24.93 11.09 2.02
C HIS A 153 -23.83 12.15 2.08
N ASN A 154 -23.46 12.67 0.89
CA ASN A 154 -22.40 13.66 0.69
C ASN A 154 -20.95 13.18 1.01
N ARG A 155 -20.73 11.92 1.31
CA ARG A 155 -19.37 11.38 1.51
C ARG A 155 -18.72 10.98 0.19
N ILE A 156 -17.45 11.34 0.04
CA ILE A 156 -16.66 11.12 -1.17
C ILE A 156 -15.39 10.34 -0.83
N LEU A 157 -15.11 9.29 -1.60
CA LEU A 157 -13.81 8.61 -1.59
C LEU A 157 -12.98 9.09 -2.79
N LEU A 158 -11.78 9.58 -2.56
CA LEU A 158 -10.85 9.93 -3.64
C LEU A 158 -10.03 8.70 -4.03
N LEU A 159 -10.01 8.35 -5.31
CA LEU A 159 -9.24 7.23 -5.85
C LEU A 159 -8.03 7.72 -6.63
N GLY A 160 -6.84 7.32 -6.21
CA GLY A 160 -5.58 7.65 -6.85
C GLY A 160 -4.58 8.35 -5.95
N ASP A 161 -3.31 8.34 -6.36
CA ASP A 161 -2.21 8.83 -5.53
C ASP A 161 -2.05 10.34 -5.58
N GLN A 162 -1.92 10.95 -6.73
CA GLN A 162 -1.79 12.39 -6.99
C GLN A 162 -1.05 13.20 -5.89
N MET A 163 0.11 12.72 -5.47
CA MET A 163 0.96 13.35 -4.43
C MET A 163 0.35 13.39 -3.02
N GLY A 164 -0.69 12.59 -2.76
CA GLY A 164 -1.31 12.43 -1.45
C GLY A 164 -2.27 13.53 -1.02
N PRO A 165 -2.89 13.34 0.15
CA PRO A 165 -3.97 14.19 0.64
C PRO A 165 -3.54 15.62 0.98
N GLU A 166 -2.24 15.84 1.20
CA GLU A 166 -1.64 17.15 1.47
C GLU A 166 -1.07 17.81 0.19
N GLY A 167 -1.06 17.10 -0.94
CA GLY A 167 -0.63 17.65 -2.23
C GLY A 167 -1.53 18.81 -2.71
N GLN A 168 -0.97 19.77 -3.47
CA GLN A 168 -1.73 20.95 -3.97
C GLN A 168 -2.97 20.57 -4.72
N TYR A 169 -2.85 19.54 -5.57
CA TYR A 169 -3.95 19.05 -6.39
C TYR A 169 -5.11 18.54 -5.52
N VAL A 170 -4.83 17.65 -4.58
CA VAL A 170 -5.86 17.05 -3.72
C VAL A 170 -6.42 18.07 -2.75
N THR A 171 -5.60 18.98 -2.22
CA THR A 171 -6.05 20.09 -1.37
C THR A 171 -7.06 20.98 -2.11
N GLU A 172 -6.80 21.31 -3.37
CA GLU A 172 -7.74 22.12 -4.17
C GLU A 172 -9.01 21.32 -4.52
N VAL A 173 -8.92 20.04 -4.85
CA VAL A 173 -10.08 19.18 -5.05
C VAL A 173 -10.95 19.15 -3.78
N LYS A 174 -10.36 18.91 -2.61
CA LYS A 174 -11.09 18.95 -1.32
C LYS A 174 -11.78 20.30 -1.10
N ARG A 175 -11.08 21.40 -1.37
CA ARG A 175 -11.65 22.75 -1.26
C ARG A 175 -12.86 22.95 -2.17
N LEU A 176 -12.79 22.51 -3.42
CA LEU A 176 -13.89 22.61 -4.38
C LEU A 176 -15.08 21.74 -3.96
N LEU A 177 -14.83 20.50 -3.52
CA LEU A 177 -15.87 19.61 -3.03
C LEU A 177 -16.58 20.18 -1.79
N SER A 178 -15.84 20.77 -0.87
CA SER A 178 -16.43 21.40 0.32
C SER A 178 -17.36 22.58 -0.01
N LEU A 179 -17.10 23.33 -1.09
CA LEU A 179 -18.00 24.39 -1.56
C LEU A 179 -19.33 23.83 -2.10
N LEU A 180 -19.35 22.55 -2.49
CA LEU A 180 -20.56 21.83 -2.94
C LEU A 180 -21.27 21.12 -1.77
N GLY A 181 -20.76 21.24 -0.54
CA GLY A 181 -21.27 20.55 0.64
C GLY A 181 -20.87 19.07 0.71
N LEU A 182 -19.86 18.67 -0.04
CA LEU A 182 -19.35 17.30 -0.08
C LEU A 182 -18.15 17.15 0.85
N GLU A 183 -18.11 16.03 1.60
CA GLU A 183 -17.05 15.71 2.55
C GLU A 183 -16.17 14.56 2.02
N VAL A 184 -14.87 14.78 1.99
CA VAL A 184 -13.92 13.75 1.59
C VAL A 184 -13.61 12.85 2.78
N GLN A 185 -14.05 11.59 2.71
CA GLN A 185 -13.78 10.55 3.70
C GLN A 185 -12.29 10.21 3.75
N GLY A 186 -11.66 10.06 2.59
CA GLY A 186 -10.25 9.71 2.49
C GLY A 186 -9.76 9.62 1.06
N GLN A 187 -8.51 9.22 0.93
CA GLN A 187 -7.86 8.98 -0.36
C GLN A 187 -7.31 7.54 -0.38
N PHE A 188 -7.64 6.79 -1.40
CA PHE A 188 -7.22 5.40 -1.60
C PHE A 188 -6.64 5.20 -3.02
N PRO A 189 -5.62 4.36 -3.23
CA PRO A 189 -4.80 3.65 -2.23
C PRO A 189 -3.75 4.54 -1.57
N GLY A 190 -3.17 4.04 -0.47
CA GLY A 190 -1.94 4.57 0.11
C GLY A 190 -2.10 5.48 1.32
N TYR A 191 -3.30 5.97 1.61
CA TYR A 191 -3.49 7.00 2.63
C TYR A 191 -4.62 6.72 3.62
N LEU A 192 -5.59 5.88 3.26
CA LEU A 192 -6.68 5.52 4.16
C LEU A 192 -6.15 4.60 5.28
N PRO A 193 -6.36 4.92 6.58
CA PRO A 193 -5.93 4.05 7.67
C PRO A 193 -6.58 2.66 7.58
N PHE A 194 -5.90 1.62 8.09
CA PHE A 194 -6.43 0.26 8.11
C PHE A 194 -7.80 0.17 8.79
N SER A 195 -7.98 0.90 9.90
CA SER A 195 -9.24 0.95 10.64
C SER A 195 -10.44 1.46 9.84
N GLU A 196 -10.20 2.18 8.74
CA GLU A 196 -11.27 2.75 7.90
C GLU A 196 -11.54 1.94 6.63
N TRP A 197 -10.74 0.90 6.34
CA TRP A 197 -10.92 0.14 5.10
C TRP A 197 -12.25 -0.55 4.98
N ALA A 198 -12.76 -1.11 6.09
CA ALA A 198 -14.06 -1.78 6.08
C ALA A 198 -15.23 -0.83 5.72
N ASN A 199 -15.10 0.46 6.06
CA ASN A 199 -16.12 1.48 5.83
C ASN A 199 -15.83 2.35 4.60
N ALA A 200 -14.79 2.07 3.83
CA ALA A 200 -14.48 2.84 2.63
C ALA A 200 -15.66 2.88 1.63
N PRO A 201 -16.42 1.79 1.44
CA PRO A 201 -17.61 1.81 0.58
C PRO A 201 -18.80 2.63 1.10
N ALA A 202 -18.72 3.18 2.33
CA ALA A 202 -19.76 4.10 2.82
C ALA A 202 -19.79 5.42 2.03
N ALA A 203 -18.78 5.75 1.24
CA ALA A 203 -18.80 6.90 0.36
C ALA A 203 -19.91 6.76 -0.69
N GLU A 204 -20.76 7.80 -0.83
CA GLU A 204 -21.82 7.87 -1.82
C GLU A 204 -21.26 7.95 -3.25
N LEU A 205 -20.05 8.50 -3.40
CA LEU A 205 -19.40 8.69 -4.69
C LEU A 205 -17.89 8.49 -4.58
N ALA A 206 -17.32 7.80 -5.55
CA ALA A 206 -15.86 7.71 -5.73
C ALA A 206 -15.42 8.67 -6.85
N ILE A 207 -14.41 9.50 -6.57
CA ILE A 207 -13.83 10.41 -7.55
C ILE A 207 -12.42 9.93 -7.90
N VAL A 208 -12.22 9.57 -9.16
CA VAL A 208 -10.93 9.14 -9.68
C VAL A 208 -10.03 10.35 -9.93
N LEU A 209 -8.92 10.41 -9.22
CA LEU A 209 -7.85 11.38 -9.43
C LEU A 209 -6.90 10.81 -10.47
N GLY A 210 -6.97 11.28 -11.71
CA GLY A 210 -6.16 10.68 -12.75
C GLY A 210 -5.65 11.65 -13.80
N THR A 211 -4.53 11.27 -14.41
CA THR A 211 -4.12 11.73 -15.73
C THR A 211 -4.50 10.68 -16.77
N THR A 212 -4.81 11.11 -17.98
CA THR A 212 -5.08 10.23 -19.13
C THR A 212 -4.05 9.11 -19.25
N GLY A 213 -4.46 7.85 -19.10
CA GLY A 213 -3.63 6.65 -19.18
C GLY A 213 -3.56 5.79 -17.89
N GLN A 214 -3.84 6.36 -16.72
CA GLN A 214 -4.02 5.60 -15.48
C GLN A 214 -5.50 5.42 -15.11
N SER A 215 -6.38 6.12 -15.81
CA SER A 215 -7.82 6.17 -15.51
C SER A 215 -8.52 4.83 -15.65
N ASP A 216 -8.14 3.98 -16.62
CA ASP A 216 -8.90 2.76 -16.89
C ASP A 216 -8.83 1.74 -15.75
N ARG A 217 -7.64 1.53 -15.16
CA ARG A 217 -7.51 0.63 -14.00
C ARG A 217 -8.12 1.23 -12.73
N MET A 218 -8.02 2.55 -12.55
CA MET A 218 -8.68 3.23 -11.43
C MET A 218 -10.21 3.23 -11.59
N ASN A 219 -10.73 3.36 -12.79
CA ASN A 219 -12.17 3.21 -13.08
C ASN A 219 -12.63 1.79 -12.74
N GLY A 220 -11.86 0.76 -13.15
CA GLY A 220 -12.14 -0.62 -12.75
C GLY A 220 -12.13 -0.86 -11.24
N MET A 221 -11.33 -0.09 -10.47
CA MET A 221 -11.43 -0.13 -9.01
C MET A 221 -12.70 0.56 -8.48
N ALA A 222 -13.14 1.64 -9.11
CA ALA A 222 -14.40 2.27 -8.76
C ALA A 222 -15.58 1.31 -8.96
N ASP A 223 -15.56 0.54 -10.07
CA ASP A 223 -16.56 -0.50 -10.34
C ASP A 223 -16.58 -1.63 -9.29
N LEU A 224 -15.46 -1.89 -8.63
CA LEU A 224 -15.39 -2.86 -7.52
C LEU A 224 -15.96 -2.33 -6.19
N LEU A 225 -16.27 -1.04 -6.12
CA LEU A 225 -16.85 -0.40 -4.92
C LEU A 225 -18.39 -0.36 -4.99
N GLU A 226 -18.98 -0.61 -6.15
CA GLU A 226 -20.44 -0.73 -6.35
C GLU A 226 -20.94 -2.12 -5.92
#